data_f800af0161f97c5f0ee518e82e5c04c9
#
_entry.id   f800af0161f97c5f0ee518e82e5c04c9
#
_cell.length_a   1.000
_cell.length_b   1.000
_cell.length_c   1.000
_cell.angle_alpha   90.00
_cell.angle_beta   90.00
_cell.angle_gamma   90.00
#
_symmetry.space_group_name_H-M   'P 1'
#
loop_
_entity.id
_entity.type
_entity.pdbx_description
1 polymer ?
#
loop_
_entity_poly.entity_id
_entity_poly.type
_entity_poly.pdbx_seq_one_letter_code
_entity_poly.pdbx_strand_id
1 'polypeptide(L)'
;MSMLSTRGAAAVSESMAILRGLAPDGGLYVPKDFPHFSMEEIAALGALDYQARALAILQKFLPDFTADELKNAIAGAYGTGFDDADVAPVRPVGDWAHALELWHGPTLAFKDMALQLLPHLLTLSAKKNGETREIFILVATSGDTGKAALEGFLDVPGTRCCVFYPREGVSQAQRLQMVTTGGANTHVIAVNGNFDDAQTGVKRIFADRAFAETMAAQGRVLSSANSINFGRLVPQVVYYFSAYADLLKAGAIKPGDEVNFCVPTGNFGDILAADYAGKAGLPVGRLICASNENNVLTDFINTGVYDVENRPFYKTITPSMDILVSSNLERLLFDLSGCDGARVARFMGDLAGRKRYAIDEAMKAALQKRYFAGCVDEAGVRTEIRRTWEEDHYLMDTHTAVASAVLRAYQKETGDARRSVIVSTASPYKFGASVLGAVAGQVACAGLDDFACCRALAERTGTKEPEQIRALPNLPIRHTAVCEKDAMEQAVLEQIRA
;
A
#
# COMPACT_ATOMS: atom_id res chain seq x y z
N MET A 1 -7.96 21.43 8.91
CA MET A 1 -7.99 21.31 7.42
C MET A 1 -9.34 20.70 7.06
N SER A 2 -9.84 20.85 5.85
CA SER A 2 -11.13 20.28 5.44
C SER A 2 -10.89 19.21 4.39
N MET A 3 -11.63 18.10 4.48
CA MET A 3 -11.53 16.98 3.54
C MET A 3 -12.71 17.01 2.58
N LEU A 4 -12.46 17.06 1.28
CA LEU A 4 -13.46 17.03 0.23
C LEU A 4 -13.73 15.60 -0.24
N SER A 5 -14.95 15.32 -0.70
CA SER A 5 -15.24 14.11 -1.46
C SER A 5 -14.88 14.33 -2.94
N THR A 6 -14.26 13.35 -3.55
CA THR A 6 -13.96 13.34 -5.00
C THR A 6 -15.21 13.34 -5.89
N ARG A 7 -16.41 13.14 -5.33
CA ARG A 7 -17.69 13.12 -6.09
C ARG A 7 -18.69 14.18 -5.64
N GLY A 8 -18.31 15.04 -4.67
CA GLY A 8 -19.05 16.26 -4.34
C GLY A 8 -19.87 16.20 -3.06
N ALA A 9 -19.82 15.15 -2.25
CA ALA A 9 -20.43 15.15 -0.92
C ALA A 9 -19.83 16.24 -0.02
N ALA A 10 -20.57 16.63 1.01
CA ALA A 10 -20.16 17.68 1.94
C ALA A 10 -18.81 17.40 2.57
N ALA A 11 -18.02 18.47 2.73
CA ALA A 11 -16.70 18.39 3.36
C ALA A 11 -16.80 17.99 4.84
N VAL A 12 -15.77 17.29 5.32
CA VAL A 12 -15.67 16.82 6.71
C VAL A 12 -14.28 17.13 7.32
N SER A 13 -14.10 16.88 8.61
CA SER A 13 -12.78 16.92 9.26
C SER A 13 -11.92 15.72 8.86
N GLU A 14 -10.61 15.78 9.13
CA GLU A 14 -9.69 14.67 8.88
C GLU A 14 -10.07 13.43 9.69
N SER A 15 -10.42 13.61 10.98
CA SER A 15 -10.85 12.51 11.83
C SER A 15 -12.13 11.85 11.32
N MET A 16 -13.10 12.64 10.83
CA MET A 16 -14.32 12.09 10.24
C MET A 16 -14.04 11.35 8.92
N ALA A 17 -13.13 11.86 8.09
CA ALA A 17 -12.72 11.21 6.84
C ALA A 17 -12.04 9.86 7.10
N ILE A 18 -11.17 9.78 8.13
CA ILE A 18 -10.51 8.54 8.54
C ILE A 18 -11.54 7.56 9.12
N LEU A 19 -12.45 8.02 9.98
CA LEU A 19 -13.48 7.17 10.58
C LEU A 19 -14.40 6.55 9.53
N ARG A 20 -14.86 7.34 8.57
CA ARG A 20 -15.76 6.89 7.50
C ARG A 20 -15.05 6.04 6.44
N GLY A 21 -13.79 6.37 6.13
CA GLY A 21 -13.01 5.76 5.05
C GLY A 21 -13.50 6.10 3.65
N LEU A 22 -14.82 6.14 3.44
CA LEU A 22 -15.49 6.46 2.17
C LEU A 22 -16.56 7.53 2.39
N ALA A 23 -16.70 8.44 1.42
CA ALA A 23 -17.75 9.46 1.46
C ALA A 23 -19.14 8.86 1.16
N PRO A 24 -20.25 9.51 1.62
CA PRO A 24 -21.61 8.98 1.41
C PRO A 24 -22.02 8.83 -0.04
N ASP A 25 -21.42 9.59 -0.96
CA ASP A 25 -21.61 9.53 -2.41
C ASP A 25 -20.73 8.48 -3.10
N GLY A 26 -19.98 7.69 -2.32
CA GLY A 26 -19.02 6.71 -2.78
C GLY A 26 -17.69 7.31 -3.26
N GLY A 27 -17.48 8.62 -3.10
CA GLY A 27 -16.23 9.31 -3.39
C GLY A 27 -15.17 9.08 -2.32
N LEU A 28 -13.92 9.39 -2.67
CA LEU A 28 -12.79 9.30 -1.79
C LEU A 28 -12.50 10.65 -1.12
N TYR A 29 -11.99 10.64 0.10
CA TYR A 29 -11.61 11.88 0.77
C TYR A 29 -10.22 12.35 0.34
N VAL A 30 -10.11 13.67 0.05
CA VAL A 30 -8.87 14.38 -0.30
C VAL A 30 -8.74 15.66 0.52
N PRO A 31 -7.54 16.12 0.89
CA PRO A 31 -7.36 17.43 1.51
C PRO A 31 -7.86 18.54 0.57
N LYS A 32 -8.62 19.51 1.11
CA LYS A 32 -8.99 20.72 0.36
C LYS A 32 -7.75 21.57 0.04
N ASP A 33 -6.90 21.73 1.05
CA ASP A 33 -5.66 22.48 0.97
C ASP A 33 -4.51 21.56 1.41
N PHE A 34 -3.36 21.67 0.78
CA PHE A 34 -2.17 20.94 1.19
C PHE A 34 -1.33 21.80 2.14
N PRO A 35 -0.75 21.21 3.22
CA PRO A 35 0.23 21.93 4.02
C PRO A 35 1.45 22.24 3.18
N HIS A 36 2.21 23.27 3.58
CA HIS A 36 3.46 23.63 2.94
C HIS A 36 4.64 23.42 3.88
N PHE A 37 5.72 22.85 3.36
CA PHE A 37 7.01 22.70 4.02
C PHE A 37 8.05 23.55 3.28
N SER A 38 8.76 24.41 4.02
CA SER A 38 9.91 25.13 3.47
C SER A 38 11.11 24.19 3.30
N MET A 39 12.11 24.60 2.52
CA MET A 39 13.34 23.81 2.38
C MET A 39 14.13 23.69 3.68
N GLU A 40 14.07 24.72 4.54
CA GLU A 40 14.66 24.65 5.87
C GLU A 40 13.99 23.60 6.75
N GLU A 41 12.65 23.54 6.73
CA GLU A 41 11.89 22.51 7.46
C GLU A 41 12.20 21.11 6.93
N ILE A 42 12.27 20.93 5.60
CA ILE A 42 12.62 19.64 4.98
C ILE A 42 14.04 19.23 5.34
N ALA A 43 15.01 20.14 5.27
CA ALA A 43 16.39 19.86 5.62
C ALA A 43 16.55 19.50 7.10
N ALA A 44 15.79 20.15 8.00
CA ALA A 44 15.79 19.87 9.43
C ALA A 44 15.32 18.44 9.77
N LEU A 45 14.52 17.80 8.91
CA LEU A 45 14.12 16.39 9.08
C LEU A 45 15.33 15.44 9.09
N GLY A 46 16.45 15.80 8.44
CA GLY A 46 17.66 14.99 8.40
C GLY A 46 18.31 14.73 9.77
N ALA A 47 18.05 15.60 10.77
CA ALA A 47 18.53 15.44 12.14
C ALA A 47 17.59 14.59 13.03
N LEU A 48 16.41 14.22 12.55
CA LEU A 48 15.37 13.52 13.30
C LEU A 48 15.36 12.03 12.95
N ASP A 49 14.93 11.21 13.91
CA ASP A 49 14.54 9.82 13.66
C ASP A 49 13.20 9.74 12.91
N TYR A 50 12.82 8.54 12.47
CA TYR A 50 11.60 8.35 11.68
C TYR A 50 10.33 8.77 12.44
N GLN A 51 10.23 8.49 13.73
CA GLN A 51 9.05 8.85 14.53
C GLN A 51 8.90 10.37 14.66
N ALA A 52 10.00 11.09 14.90
CA ALA A 52 9.99 12.55 14.98
C ALA A 52 9.69 13.19 13.60
N ARG A 53 10.22 12.61 12.50
CA ARG A 53 9.84 13.00 11.11
C ARG A 53 8.35 12.81 10.88
N ALA A 54 7.81 11.64 11.25
CA ALA A 54 6.40 11.34 11.11
C ALA A 54 5.54 12.34 11.89
N LEU A 55 5.92 12.68 13.13
CA LEU A 55 5.20 13.66 13.91
C LEU A 55 5.20 15.05 13.25
N ALA A 56 6.36 15.55 12.81
CA ALA A 56 6.49 16.85 12.16
C ALA A 56 5.64 16.96 10.89
N ILE A 57 5.55 15.87 10.12
CA ILE A 57 4.79 15.83 8.87
C ILE A 57 3.29 15.66 9.14
N LEU A 58 2.92 14.67 9.95
CA LEU A 58 1.52 14.36 10.20
C LEU A 58 0.78 15.45 10.97
N GLN A 59 1.44 16.23 11.83
CA GLN A 59 0.83 17.39 12.48
C GLN A 59 0.31 18.43 11.48
N LYS A 60 1.01 18.62 10.36
CA LYS A 60 0.57 19.54 9.29
C LYS A 60 -0.55 18.95 8.43
N PHE A 61 -0.54 17.64 8.19
CA PHE A 61 -1.58 16.96 7.41
C PHE A 61 -2.85 16.64 8.20
N LEU A 62 -2.75 16.49 9.52
CA LEU A 62 -3.83 16.08 10.42
C LEU A 62 -4.00 17.06 11.59
N PRO A 63 -4.28 18.35 11.32
CA PRO A 63 -4.39 19.38 12.39
C PRO A 63 -5.56 19.18 13.33
N ASP A 64 -6.49 18.29 13.02
CA ASP A 64 -7.58 17.87 13.91
C ASP A 64 -7.10 17.01 15.09
N PHE A 65 -5.87 16.47 14.99
CA PHE A 65 -5.24 15.68 16.05
C PHE A 65 -4.22 16.51 16.81
N THR A 66 -4.17 16.37 18.14
CA THR A 66 -3.14 17.02 18.95
C THR A 66 -1.77 16.38 18.74
N ALA A 67 -0.70 17.12 19.09
CA ALA A 67 0.66 16.61 19.03
C ALA A 67 0.84 15.33 19.88
N ASP A 68 0.25 15.30 21.10
CA ASP A 68 0.35 14.14 21.98
C ASP A 68 -0.42 12.93 21.46
N GLU A 69 -1.60 13.13 20.85
CA GLU A 69 -2.35 12.06 20.20
C GLU A 69 -1.54 11.42 19.05
N LEU A 70 -0.94 12.25 18.18
CA LEU A 70 -0.11 11.78 17.08
C LEU A 70 1.17 11.11 17.58
N LYS A 71 1.85 11.70 18.59
CA LYS A 71 3.07 11.13 19.17
C LYS A 71 2.83 9.73 19.73
N ASN A 72 1.73 9.53 20.46
CA ASN A 72 1.38 8.23 21.03
C ASN A 72 1.01 7.22 19.92
N ALA A 73 0.26 7.65 18.91
CA ALA A 73 -0.09 6.81 17.75
C ALA A 73 1.15 6.36 16.97
N ILE A 74 2.08 7.29 16.72
CA ILE A 74 3.34 7.05 16.00
C ILE A 74 4.24 6.10 16.79
N ALA A 75 4.37 6.30 18.12
CA ALA A 75 5.16 5.42 18.97
C ALA A 75 4.60 4.00 19.00
N GLY A 76 3.27 3.84 19.01
CA GLY A 76 2.61 2.53 18.89
C GLY A 76 2.83 1.87 17.54
N ALA A 77 2.84 2.66 16.46
CA ALA A 77 2.98 2.16 15.09
C ALA A 77 4.42 1.78 14.71
N TYR A 78 5.39 2.63 15.05
CA TYR A 78 6.78 2.54 14.58
C TYR A 78 7.78 2.31 15.72
N GLY A 79 7.33 1.71 16.84
CA GLY A 79 8.17 1.48 18.02
C GLY A 79 9.08 0.26 17.87
N THR A 80 8.56 -0.94 18.02
CA THR A 80 9.37 -2.17 18.17
C THR A 80 9.15 -3.20 17.06
N GLY A 81 8.22 -2.97 16.13
CA GLY A 81 7.84 -3.94 15.09
C GLY A 81 8.72 -3.93 13.84
N PHE A 82 9.67 -2.98 13.74
CA PHE A 82 10.56 -2.82 12.59
C PHE A 82 11.96 -3.36 12.90
N ASP A 83 12.57 -4.03 11.94
CA ASP A 83 13.89 -4.65 12.10
C ASP A 83 15.07 -3.74 11.68
N ASP A 84 14.76 -2.55 11.14
CA ASP A 84 15.72 -1.47 10.89
C ASP A 84 15.36 -0.24 11.74
N ALA A 85 16.36 0.36 12.38
CA ALA A 85 16.18 1.53 13.24
C ALA A 85 15.68 2.78 12.48
N ASP A 86 15.99 2.88 11.18
CA ASP A 86 15.54 3.96 10.31
C ASP A 86 14.11 3.74 9.79
N VAL A 87 13.48 2.58 10.08
CA VAL A 87 12.11 2.19 9.70
C VAL A 87 11.90 2.10 8.17
N ALA A 88 12.32 3.10 7.44
CA ALA A 88 12.25 3.19 5.97
C ALA A 88 13.58 3.71 5.41
N PRO A 89 14.66 2.93 5.51
CA PRO A 89 16.00 3.37 5.11
C PRO A 89 16.11 3.54 3.60
N VAL A 90 17.03 4.43 3.19
CA VAL A 90 17.44 4.60 1.80
C VAL A 90 18.79 3.93 1.59
N ARG A 91 18.85 2.98 0.66
CA ARG A 91 20.08 2.22 0.33
C ARG A 91 20.51 2.48 -1.10
N PRO A 92 21.81 2.56 -1.40
CA PRO A 92 22.28 2.69 -2.78
C PRO A 92 21.99 1.41 -3.59
N VAL A 93 21.68 1.58 -4.88
CA VAL A 93 21.58 0.51 -5.88
C VAL A 93 22.61 0.86 -6.95
N GLY A 94 23.80 0.28 -6.88
CA GLY A 94 24.94 0.73 -7.65
C GLY A 94 25.18 2.23 -7.51
N ASP A 95 25.63 2.88 -8.59
CA ASP A 95 25.86 4.33 -8.64
C ASP A 95 24.69 5.10 -9.28
N TRP A 96 23.68 4.38 -9.79
CA TRP A 96 22.65 4.94 -10.67
C TRP A 96 21.31 5.26 -9.98
N ALA A 97 20.99 4.59 -8.88
CA ALA A 97 19.74 4.78 -8.14
C ALA A 97 19.90 4.56 -6.64
N HIS A 98 18.82 4.83 -5.89
CA HIS A 98 18.67 4.43 -4.51
C HIS A 98 17.38 3.62 -4.35
N ALA A 99 17.31 2.72 -3.39
CA ALA A 99 16.10 2.01 -2.97
C ALA A 99 15.61 2.60 -1.65
N LEU A 100 14.33 2.97 -1.61
CA LEU A 100 13.60 3.27 -0.38
C LEU A 100 12.96 1.98 0.11
N GLU A 101 13.52 1.37 1.14
CA GLU A 101 13.10 0.07 1.66
C GLU A 101 11.94 0.24 2.66
N LEU A 102 10.74 -0.18 2.26
CA LEU A 102 9.51 -0.03 3.04
C LEU A 102 9.03 -1.35 3.69
N TRP A 103 9.89 -2.35 3.76
CA TRP A 103 9.55 -3.72 4.12
C TRP A 103 10.19 -4.20 5.44
N HIS A 104 10.71 -3.31 6.23
CA HIS A 104 11.31 -3.62 7.53
C HIS A 104 10.29 -3.85 8.65
N GLY A 105 9.00 -3.73 8.35
CA GLY A 105 7.91 -3.96 9.29
C GLY A 105 7.57 -5.44 9.50
N PRO A 106 6.60 -5.74 10.39
CA PRO A 106 6.29 -7.10 10.83
C PRO A 106 5.82 -8.04 9.72
N THR A 107 5.28 -7.52 8.61
CA THR A 107 4.79 -8.36 7.51
C THR A 107 5.69 -8.33 6.28
N LEU A 108 6.83 -7.65 6.35
CA LEU A 108 7.85 -7.56 5.30
C LEU A 108 7.31 -6.93 4.01
N ALA A 109 6.41 -5.97 4.13
CA ALA A 109 5.85 -5.22 3.00
C ALA A 109 5.49 -3.78 3.39
N PHE A 110 5.51 -2.86 2.42
CA PHE A 110 5.22 -1.43 2.59
C PHE A 110 3.86 -1.14 3.24
N LYS A 111 2.96 -2.10 3.19
CA LYS A 111 1.62 -1.99 3.79
C LYS A 111 1.68 -1.75 5.29
N ASP A 112 2.74 -2.21 5.95
CA ASP A 112 3.00 -1.98 7.38
C ASP A 112 3.12 -0.48 7.68
N MET A 113 3.76 0.30 6.79
CA MET A 113 3.95 1.74 6.97
C MET A 113 2.64 2.49 7.23
N ALA A 114 1.55 2.00 6.67
CA ALA A 114 0.22 2.60 6.87
C ALA A 114 -0.66 1.79 7.84
N LEU A 115 -0.59 0.46 7.80
CA LEU A 115 -1.49 -0.39 8.60
C LEU A 115 -1.07 -0.50 10.06
N GLN A 116 0.19 -0.21 10.41
CA GLN A 116 0.58 -0.08 11.81
C GLN A 116 0.03 1.22 12.45
N LEU A 117 -0.12 2.30 11.67
CA LEU A 117 -0.60 3.59 12.19
C LEU A 117 -2.14 3.72 12.10
N LEU A 118 -2.78 3.15 11.08
CA LEU A 118 -4.23 3.29 10.85
C LEU A 118 -5.10 2.94 12.07
N PRO A 119 -4.87 1.85 12.82
CA PRO A 119 -5.69 1.50 13.97
C PRO A 119 -5.71 2.60 15.03
N HIS A 120 -4.56 3.20 15.30
CA HIS A 120 -4.43 4.30 16.27
C HIS A 120 -5.14 5.56 15.78
N LEU A 121 -4.97 5.94 14.51
CA LEU A 121 -5.71 7.07 13.92
C LEU A 121 -7.22 6.81 13.92
N LEU A 122 -7.64 5.58 13.65
CA LEU A 122 -9.04 5.20 13.57
C LEU A 122 -9.72 5.25 14.94
N THR A 123 -9.08 4.74 16.00
CA THR A 123 -9.62 4.79 17.37
C THR A 123 -9.66 6.22 17.91
N LEU A 124 -8.64 7.04 17.63
CA LEU A 124 -8.67 8.47 17.95
C LEU A 124 -9.78 9.20 17.18
N SER A 125 -9.97 8.87 15.90
CA SER A 125 -11.04 9.42 15.07
C SER A 125 -12.42 9.06 15.61
N ALA A 126 -12.63 7.82 16.04
CA ALA A 126 -13.86 7.37 16.67
C ALA A 126 -14.16 8.21 17.93
N LYS A 127 -13.20 8.32 18.82
CA LYS A 127 -13.30 9.12 20.06
C LYS A 127 -13.68 10.58 19.77
N LYS A 128 -13.00 11.22 18.80
CA LYS A 128 -13.25 12.63 18.41
C LYS A 128 -14.66 12.85 17.86
N ASN A 129 -15.22 11.85 17.19
CA ASN A 129 -16.52 11.93 16.55
C ASN A 129 -17.64 11.27 17.37
N GLY A 130 -17.40 10.92 18.65
CA GLY A 130 -18.41 10.36 19.55
C GLY A 130 -18.86 8.93 19.21
N GLU A 131 -18.07 8.19 18.40
CA GLU A 131 -18.31 6.76 18.15
C GLU A 131 -17.79 5.96 19.35
N THR A 132 -18.68 5.20 19.98
CA THR A 132 -18.38 4.41 21.18
C THR A 132 -18.42 2.90 20.95
N ARG A 133 -18.88 2.47 19.76
CA ARG A 133 -18.94 1.06 19.39
C ARG A 133 -17.56 0.53 18.99
N GLU A 134 -17.37 -0.79 19.20
CA GLU A 134 -16.20 -1.50 18.70
C GLU A 134 -16.13 -1.41 17.18
N ILE A 135 -14.98 -1.00 16.64
CA ILE A 135 -14.77 -0.91 15.18
C ILE A 135 -14.42 -2.30 14.66
N PHE A 136 -15.32 -2.87 13.85
CA PHE A 136 -15.15 -4.19 13.26
C PHE A 136 -14.63 -4.08 11.82
N ILE A 137 -13.36 -4.42 11.65
CA ILE A 137 -12.66 -4.36 10.35
C ILE A 137 -12.89 -5.65 9.58
N LEU A 138 -13.44 -5.54 8.39
CA LEU A 138 -13.55 -6.65 7.43
C LEU A 138 -12.60 -6.46 6.26
N VAL A 139 -11.84 -7.48 5.95
CA VAL A 139 -10.87 -7.50 4.85
C VAL A 139 -11.04 -8.77 4.03
N ALA A 140 -11.16 -8.64 2.70
CA ALA A 140 -10.89 -9.73 1.78
C ALA A 140 -9.47 -9.56 1.21
N THR A 141 -8.69 -10.63 1.19
CA THR A 141 -7.29 -10.57 0.78
C THR A 141 -6.87 -11.78 -0.05
N SER A 142 -5.93 -11.55 -0.97
CA SER A 142 -5.15 -12.60 -1.62
C SER A 142 -3.80 -12.88 -0.91
N GLY A 143 -3.53 -12.21 0.24
CA GLY A 143 -2.31 -12.41 1.02
C GLY A 143 -1.90 -11.19 1.85
N ASP A 144 -1.08 -10.31 1.30
CA ASP A 144 -0.34 -9.27 2.02
C ASP A 144 -1.18 -8.26 2.80
N THR A 145 -2.27 -7.76 2.22
CA THR A 145 -3.12 -6.75 2.88
C THR A 145 -3.80 -7.31 4.13
N GLY A 146 -4.25 -8.58 4.05
CA GLY A 146 -4.89 -9.23 5.20
C GLY A 146 -3.92 -9.43 6.34
N LYS A 147 -2.71 -9.94 6.06
CA LYS A 147 -1.67 -10.11 7.09
C LYS A 147 -1.30 -8.78 7.72
N ALA A 148 -1.07 -7.73 6.91
CA ALA A 148 -0.71 -6.42 7.44
C ALA A 148 -1.85 -5.78 8.26
N ALA A 149 -3.12 -6.04 7.90
CA ALA A 149 -4.26 -5.61 8.72
C ALA A 149 -4.31 -6.37 10.05
N LEU A 150 -4.13 -7.69 10.03
CA LEU A 150 -4.09 -8.50 11.27
C LEU A 150 -3.01 -8.01 12.24
N GLU A 151 -1.79 -7.73 11.75
CA GLU A 151 -0.70 -7.23 12.59
C GLU A 151 -0.96 -5.82 13.10
N GLY A 152 -1.45 -4.91 12.25
CA GLY A 152 -1.70 -3.53 12.66
C GLY A 152 -2.82 -3.40 13.70
N PHE A 153 -3.88 -4.22 13.58
CA PHE A 153 -5.01 -4.23 14.52
C PHE A 153 -4.81 -5.17 15.72
N LEU A 154 -3.68 -5.88 15.79
CA LEU A 154 -3.39 -6.85 16.83
C LEU A 154 -3.51 -6.23 18.22
N ASP A 155 -4.48 -6.70 19.01
CA ASP A 155 -4.77 -6.26 20.37
C ASP A 155 -4.96 -4.73 20.56
N VAL A 156 -5.29 -3.99 19.48
CA VAL A 156 -5.63 -2.55 19.59
C VAL A 156 -7.02 -2.41 20.22
N PRO A 157 -7.13 -1.74 21.38
CA PRO A 157 -8.39 -1.60 22.10
C PRO A 157 -9.48 -0.92 21.28
N GLY A 158 -10.71 -1.43 21.36
CA GLY A 158 -11.87 -0.88 20.63
C GLY A 158 -11.93 -1.28 19.16
N THR A 159 -11.07 -2.22 18.73
CA THR A 159 -11.05 -2.73 17.37
C THR A 159 -11.12 -4.26 17.33
N ARG A 160 -11.67 -4.79 16.25
CA ARG A 160 -11.66 -6.21 15.91
C ARG A 160 -11.40 -6.37 14.41
N CYS A 161 -10.53 -7.29 14.03
CA CYS A 161 -10.16 -7.51 12.63
C CYS A 161 -10.54 -8.92 12.19
N CYS A 162 -11.32 -9.04 11.13
CA CYS A 162 -11.68 -10.31 10.51
C CYS A 162 -11.23 -10.32 9.04
N VAL A 163 -10.39 -11.28 8.70
CA VAL A 163 -9.81 -11.43 7.37
C VAL A 163 -10.35 -12.67 6.69
N PHE A 164 -10.93 -12.49 5.52
CA PHE A 164 -11.31 -13.55 4.60
C PHE A 164 -10.25 -13.75 3.53
N TYR A 165 -9.85 -15.00 3.30
CA TYR A 165 -8.91 -15.35 2.24
C TYR A 165 -9.41 -16.57 1.46
N PRO A 166 -9.12 -16.70 0.15
CA PRO A 166 -9.50 -17.87 -0.60
C PRO A 166 -8.70 -19.08 -0.12
N ARG A 167 -9.39 -20.20 0.13
CA ARG A 167 -8.76 -21.44 0.58
C ARG A 167 -7.68 -21.94 -0.38
N GLU A 168 -7.88 -21.66 -1.68
CA GLU A 168 -6.94 -21.97 -2.76
C GLU A 168 -6.43 -20.68 -3.40
N GLY A 169 -5.15 -20.67 -3.82
CA GLY A 169 -4.59 -19.55 -4.57
C GLY A 169 -3.76 -18.54 -3.76
N VAL A 170 -3.57 -18.77 -2.45
CA VAL A 170 -2.54 -18.08 -1.64
C VAL A 170 -1.33 -18.99 -1.46
N SER A 171 -0.11 -18.43 -1.37
CA SER A 171 1.10 -19.22 -1.12
C SER A 171 1.08 -19.81 0.29
N GLN A 172 1.88 -20.87 0.52
CA GLN A 172 2.00 -21.49 1.84
C GLN A 172 2.47 -20.46 2.89
N ALA A 173 3.46 -19.63 2.53
CA ALA A 173 3.98 -18.60 3.41
C ALA A 173 2.90 -17.56 3.76
N GLN A 174 2.18 -17.04 2.77
CA GLN A 174 1.09 -16.08 3.00
C GLN A 174 -0.04 -16.66 3.86
N ARG A 175 -0.42 -17.91 3.61
CA ARG A 175 -1.42 -18.60 4.45
C ARG A 175 -0.95 -18.71 5.88
N LEU A 176 0.26 -19.20 6.12
CA LEU A 176 0.81 -19.34 7.46
C LEU A 176 0.93 -17.98 8.16
N GLN A 177 1.38 -16.95 7.48
CA GLN A 177 1.40 -15.59 8.03
C GLN A 177 0.04 -15.18 8.61
N MET A 178 -1.07 -15.51 7.96
CA MET A 178 -2.42 -15.17 8.45
C MET A 178 -2.88 -16.11 9.57
N VAL A 179 -2.84 -17.43 9.33
CA VAL A 179 -3.47 -18.39 10.27
C VAL A 179 -2.70 -18.61 11.57
N THR A 180 -1.47 -18.13 11.67
CA THR A 180 -0.65 -18.15 12.89
C THR A 180 -0.69 -16.85 13.68
N THR A 181 -1.35 -15.80 13.15
CA THR A 181 -1.46 -14.50 13.85
C THR A 181 -2.12 -14.69 15.21
N GLY A 182 -1.54 -14.04 16.23
CA GLY A 182 -2.08 -14.02 17.60
C GLY A 182 -3.21 -13.00 17.77
N GLY A 183 -3.42 -12.61 19.05
CA GLY A 183 -4.36 -11.57 19.46
C GLY A 183 -5.77 -12.07 19.79
N ALA A 184 -6.40 -11.39 20.74
CA ALA A 184 -7.77 -11.71 21.17
C ALA A 184 -8.83 -11.09 20.25
N ASN A 185 -8.43 -10.13 19.40
CA ASN A 185 -9.33 -9.35 18.54
C ASN A 185 -9.14 -9.66 17.04
N THR A 186 -8.40 -10.70 16.69
CA THR A 186 -8.13 -11.07 15.28
C THR A 186 -8.84 -12.37 14.92
N HIS A 187 -9.40 -12.43 13.71
CA HIS A 187 -10.06 -13.60 13.16
C HIS A 187 -9.65 -13.81 11.70
N VAL A 188 -9.42 -15.06 11.32
CA VAL A 188 -9.05 -15.43 9.94
C VAL A 188 -9.95 -16.58 9.50
N ILE A 189 -10.61 -16.40 8.36
CA ILE A 189 -11.59 -17.36 7.84
C ILE A 189 -11.23 -17.67 6.38
N ALA A 190 -11.01 -18.95 6.08
CA ALA A 190 -10.85 -19.43 4.72
C ALA A 190 -12.22 -19.50 4.02
N VAL A 191 -12.30 -19.04 2.78
CA VAL A 191 -13.50 -19.13 1.95
C VAL A 191 -13.31 -20.24 0.91
N ASN A 192 -14.27 -21.15 0.82
CA ASN A 192 -14.34 -22.13 -0.25
C ASN A 192 -14.74 -21.40 -1.56
N GLY A 193 -13.75 -20.84 -2.24
CA GLY A 193 -13.89 -20.00 -3.43
C GLY A 193 -12.56 -19.35 -3.79
N ASN A 194 -12.60 -18.46 -4.78
CA ASN A 194 -11.45 -17.68 -5.22
C ASN A 194 -11.43 -16.28 -4.53
N PHE A 195 -10.44 -15.44 -4.89
CA PHE A 195 -10.31 -14.10 -4.32
C PHE A 195 -11.52 -13.18 -4.66
N ASP A 196 -12.06 -13.30 -5.87
CA ASP A 196 -13.23 -12.50 -6.29
C ASP A 196 -14.49 -12.89 -5.50
N ASP A 197 -14.65 -14.18 -5.17
CA ASP A 197 -15.73 -14.65 -4.28
C ASP A 197 -15.61 -14.02 -2.88
N ALA A 198 -14.42 -14.04 -2.29
CA ALA A 198 -14.18 -13.44 -0.97
C ALA A 198 -14.40 -11.91 -1.00
N GLN A 199 -13.91 -11.23 -2.03
CA GLN A 199 -14.09 -9.77 -2.19
C GLN A 199 -15.57 -9.39 -2.41
N THR A 200 -16.28 -10.16 -3.22
CA THR A 200 -17.71 -9.96 -3.47
C THR A 200 -18.53 -10.20 -2.21
N GLY A 201 -18.19 -11.24 -1.43
CA GLY A 201 -18.82 -11.51 -0.14
C GLY A 201 -18.65 -10.37 0.85
N VAL A 202 -17.43 -9.83 1.01
CA VAL A 202 -17.18 -8.67 1.87
C VAL A 202 -17.94 -7.43 1.39
N LYS A 203 -18.00 -7.16 0.08
CA LYS A 203 -18.79 -6.04 -0.46
C LYS A 203 -20.29 -6.22 -0.17
N ARG A 204 -20.82 -7.45 -0.28
CA ARG A 204 -22.21 -7.78 0.07
C ARG A 204 -22.49 -7.48 1.54
N ILE A 205 -21.61 -7.92 2.45
CA ILE A 205 -21.72 -7.64 3.88
C ILE A 205 -21.79 -6.13 4.16
N PHE A 206 -20.94 -5.32 3.53
CA PHE A 206 -20.97 -3.86 3.69
C PHE A 206 -22.23 -3.21 3.11
N ALA A 207 -22.87 -3.82 2.12
CA ALA A 207 -24.08 -3.33 1.50
C ALA A 207 -25.36 -3.79 2.25
N ASP A 208 -25.26 -4.80 3.12
CA ASP A 208 -26.41 -5.33 3.85
C ASP A 208 -26.73 -4.48 5.09
N ARG A 209 -27.87 -3.74 5.02
CA ARG A 209 -28.36 -2.89 6.11
C ARG A 209 -28.80 -3.70 7.31
N ALA A 210 -29.43 -4.88 7.12
CA ALA A 210 -29.91 -5.72 8.21
C ALA A 210 -28.72 -6.31 8.99
N PHE A 211 -27.67 -6.69 8.30
CA PHE A 211 -26.42 -7.12 8.92
C PHE A 211 -25.76 -5.97 9.70
N ALA A 212 -25.69 -4.77 9.12
CA ALA A 212 -25.15 -3.59 9.80
C ALA A 212 -25.95 -3.24 11.07
N GLU A 213 -27.29 -3.34 11.05
CA GLU A 213 -28.16 -3.16 12.22
C GLU A 213 -27.91 -4.23 13.28
N THR A 214 -27.72 -5.49 12.87
CA THR A 214 -27.35 -6.59 13.76
C THR A 214 -26.02 -6.35 14.48
N MET A 215 -25.02 -5.86 13.74
CA MET A 215 -23.73 -5.47 14.31
C MET A 215 -23.86 -4.30 15.27
N ALA A 216 -24.66 -3.29 14.91
CA ALA A 216 -24.92 -2.12 15.75
C ALA A 216 -25.61 -2.50 17.06
N ALA A 217 -26.59 -3.41 17.03
CA ALA A 217 -27.26 -3.93 18.21
C ALA A 217 -26.31 -4.68 19.17
N GLN A 218 -25.18 -5.18 18.65
CA GLN A 218 -24.11 -5.79 19.42
C GLN A 218 -22.99 -4.81 19.82
N GLY A 219 -23.21 -3.50 19.67
CA GLY A 219 -22.24 -2.46 20.00
C GLY A 219 -21.05 -2.38 19.04
N ARG A 220 -21.23 -2.76 17.76
CA ARG A 220 -20.19 -2.77 16.73
C ARG A 220 -20.54 -1.93 15.52
N VAL A 221 -19.52 -1.38 14.86
CA VAL A 221 -19.64 -0.66 13.59
C VAL A 221 -18.67 -1.25 12.57
N LEU A 222 -19.19 -1.59 11.38
CA LEU A 222 -18.36 -2.12 10.29
C LEU A 222 -17.46 -1.03 9.72
N SER A 223 -16.19 -1.38 9.50
CA SER A 223 -15.22 -0.53 8.82
C SER A 223 -14.25 -1.38 7.98
N SER A 224 -13.47 -0.72 7.16
CA SER A 224 -12.52 -1.39 6.26
C SER A 224 -11.12 -0.81 6.39
N ALA A 225 -10.12 -1.68 6.40
CA ALA A 225 -8.71 -1.31 6.29
C ALA A 225 -8.26 -1.15 4.81
N ASN A 226 -9.16 -0.82 3.89
CA ASN A 226 -8.87 -0.72 2.47
C ASN A 226 -7.95 0.48 2.14
N SER A 227 -7.21 0.40 1.05
CA SER A 227 -6.28 1.45 0.59
C SER A 227 -6.96 2.79 0.24
N ILE A 228 -8.28 2.79 0.08
CA ILE A 228 -9.07 4.01 -0.17
C ILE A 228 -9.24 4.90 1.07
N ASN A 229 -9.05 4.39 2.29
CA ASN A 229 -9.12 5.20 3.49
C ASN A 229 -7.95 6.21 3.53
N PHE A 230 -8.26 7.49 3.78
CA PHE A 230 -7.23 8.54 3.89
C PHE A 230 -6.22 8.26 4.99
N GLY A 231 -6.64 7.62 6.08
CA GLY A 231 -5.75 7.16 7.15
C GLY A 231 -4.73 6.10 6.71
N ARG A 232 -4.91 5.48 5.52
CA ARG A 232 -3.91 4.64 4.87
C ARG A 232 -3.03 5.39 3.88
N LEU A 233 -3.51 6.51 3.34
CA LEU A 233 -2.74 7.29 2.39
C LEU A 233 -1.76 8.24 3.10
N VAL A 234 -2.22 8.97 4.11
CA VAL A 234 -1.42 10.02 4.74
C VAL A 234 -0.13 9.53 5.43
N PRO A 235 -0.06 8.34 6.06
CA PRO A 235 1.20 7.84 6.59
C PRO A 235 2.26 7.58 5.51
N GLN A 236 1.83 7.32 4.28
CA GLN A 236 2.73 7.07 3.16
C GLN A 236 3.43 8.34 2.66
N VAL A 237 2.89 9.52 2.93
CA VAL A 237 3.56 10.78 2.62
C VAL A 237 4.87 10.92 3.41
N VAL A 238 4.92 10.37 4.63
CA VAL A 238 6.05 10.51 5.56
C VAL A 238 7.34 9.96 4.97
N TYR A 239 7.31 8.75 4.41
CA TYR A 239 8.54 8.12 3.94
C TYR A 239 9.13 8.78 2.68
N TYR A 240 8.37 9.54 1.90
CA TYR A 240 8.92 10.35 0.81
C TYR A 240 9.72 11.55 1.32
N PHE A 241 9.21 12.24 2.32
CA PHE A 241 9.97 13.28 3.03
C PHE A 241 11.20 12.69 3.73
N SER A 242 11.04 11.52 4.37
CA SER A 242 12.15 10.83 5.03
C SER A 242 13.25 10.46 4.05
N ALA A 243 12.88 9.89 2.89
CA ALA A 243 13.85 9.54 1.84
C ALA A 243 14.62 10.76 1.32
N TYR A 244 13.93 11.85 1.08
CA TYR A 244 14.58 13.10 0.66
C TYR A 244 15.55 13.63 1.72
N ALA A 245 15.14 13.63 2.99
CA ALA A 245 15.98 14.03 4.11
C ALA A 245 17.23 13.15 4.27
N ASP A 246 17.10 11.84 4.06
CA ASP A 246 18.24 10.90 4.10
C ASP A 246 19.20 11.11 2.93
N LEU A 247 18.70 11.39 1.72
CA LEU A 247 19.55 11.75 0.58
C LEU A 247 20.31 13.06 0.81
N LEU A 248 19.68 14.06 1.43
CA LEU A 248 20.34 15.30 1.85
C LEU A 248 21.44 15.02 2.88
N LYS A 249 21.12 14.26 3.92
CA LYS A 249 22.07 13.87 4.99
C LYS A 249 23.27 13.11 4.45
N ALA A 250 23.05 12.23 3.47
CA ALA A 250 24.11 11.49 2.79
C ALA A 250 24.92 12.33 1.79
N GLY A 251 24.51 13.58 1.52
CA GLY A 251 25.14 14.42 0.50
C GLY A 251 24.90 13.96 -0.95
N ALA A 252 23.93 13.06 -1.16
CA ALA A 252 23.58 12.54 -2.47
C ALA A 252 22.83 13.56 -3.34
N ILE A 253 22.22 14.56 -2.71
CA ILE A 253 21.53 15.71 -3.31
C ILE A 253 21.82 16.98 -2.50
N LYS A 254 21.53 18.15 -3.09
CA LYS A 254 21.55 19.46 -2.43
C LYS A 254 20.11 19.92 -2.12
N PRO A 255 19.91 20.81 -1.15
CA PRO A 255 18.61 21.40 -0.91
C PRO A 255 18.00 22.02 -2.17
N GLY A 256 16.79 21.60 -2.52
CA GLY A 256 16.08 22.04 -3.72
C GLY A 256 16.31 21.20 -4.99
N ASP A 257 17.26 20.26 -4.97
CA ASP A 257 17.40 19.31 -6.07
C ASP A 257 16.14 18.43 -6.18
N GLU A 258 15.59 18.31 -7.38
CA GLU A 258 14.45 17.43 -7.63
C GLU A 258 14.86 15.95 -7.62
N VAL A 259 14.04 15.11 -7.00
CA VAL A 259 14.24 13.66 -6.94
C VAL A 259 13.10 12.95 -7.67
N ASN A 260 13.45 12.02 -8.56
CA ASN A 260 12.48 11.15 -9.21
C ASN A 260 12.14 9.95 -8.29
N PHE A 261 10.85 9.57 -8.25
CA PHE A 261 10.41 8.36 -7.54
C PHE A 261 9.80 7.38 -8.53
N CYS A 262 10.35 6.17 -8.60
CA CYS A 262 9.81 5.08 -9.38
C CYS A 262 9.09 4.10 -8.46
N VAL A 263 7.79 3.94 -8.67
CA VAL A 263 6.90 3.23 -7.75
C VAL A 263 6.24 2.04 -8.46
N PRO A 264 6.44 0.80 -7.95
CA PRO A 264 5.67 -0.34 -8.43
C PRO A 264 4.20 -0.15 -8.06
N THR A 265 3.33 0.03 -9.04
CA THR A 265 2.02 0.61 -8.82
C THR A 265 0.88 -0.35 -9.15
N GLY A 266 0.02 -0.58 -8.17
CA GLY A 266 -1.28 -1.25 -8.31
C GLY A 266 -2.42 -0.28 -8.03
N ASN A 267 -2.89 -0.20 -6.77
CA ASN A 267 -4.01 0.65 -6.35
C ASN A 267 -3.71 2.17 -6.30
N PHE A 268 -2.59 2.60 -6.82
CA PHE A 268 -2.18 4.02 -6.96
C PHE A 268 -1.98 4.78 -5.63
N GLY A 269 -2.10 4.13 -4.48
CA GLY A 269 -1.99 4.79 -3.16
C GLY A 269 -0.59 5.31 -2.89
N ASP A 270 0.42 4.49 -3.11
CA ASP A 270 1.82 4.76 -2.84
C ASP A 270 2.34 5.92 -3.70
N ILE A 271 2.24 5.83 -5.02
CA ILE A 271 2.68 6.91 -5.93
C ILE A 271 1.88 8.21 -5.73
N LEU A 272 0.61 8.14 -5.34
CA LEU A 272 -0.19 9.31 -5.00
C LEU A 272 0.31 10.00 -3.72
N ALA A 273 0.83 9.24 -2.76
CA ALA A 273 1.46 9.81 -1.56
C ALA A 273 2.72 10.63 -1.92
N ALA A 274 3.50 10.20 -2.93
CA ALA A 274 4.59 11.01 -3.49
C ALA A 274 4.09 12.31 -4.15
N ASP A 275 2.98 12.25 -4.91
CA ASP A 275 2.34 13.44 -5.47
C ASP A 275 1.88 14.42 -4.39
N TYR A 276 1.33 13.89 -3.28
CA TYR A 276 0.92 14.70 -2.14
C TYR A 276 2.12 15.32 -1.41
N ALA A 277 3.24 14.59 -1.30
CA ALA A 277 4.49 15.14 -0.79
C ALA A 277 4.99 16.31 -1.67
N GLY A 278 4.93 16.16 -3.00
CA GLY A 278 5.26 17.21 -3.94
C GLY A 278 4.36 18.46 -3.80
N LYS A 279 3.05 18.27 -3.67
CA LYS A 279 2.09 19.36 -3.39
C LYS A 279 2.35 20.05 -2.05
N ALA A 280 2.90 19.33 -1.09
CA ALA A 280 3.27 19.87 0.21
C ALA A 280 4.66 20.53 0.22
N GLY A 281 5.35 20.65 -0.93
CA GLY A 281 6.61 21.39 -1.08
C GLY A 281 7.87 20.51 -1.17
N LEU A 282 7.74 19.17 -1.16
CA LEU A 282 8.89 18.31 -1.42
C LEU A 282 9.36 18.47 -2.88
N PRO A 283 10.67 18.65 -3.15
CA PRO A 283 11.17 18.75 -4.53
C PRO A 283 11.09 17.40 -5.26
N VAL A 284 9.91 17.10 -5.78
CA VAL A 284 9.63 15.89 -6.56
C VAL A 284 9.81 16.20 -8.05
N GLY A 285 10.67 15.45 -8.71
CA GLY A 285 10.88 15.52 -10.15
C GLY A 285 9.80 14.77 -10.91
N ARG A 286 10.14 13.59 -11.43
CA ARG A 286 9.17 12.70 -12.08
C ARG A 286 8.64 11.62 -11.12
N LEU A 287 7.35 11.38 -11.20
CA LEU A 287 6.70 10.21 -10.63
C LEU A 287 6.60 9.14 -11.73
N ILE A 288 7.32 8.06 -11.56
CA ILE A 288 7.42 7.00 -12.56
C ILE A 288 6.54 5.83 -12.10
N CYS A 289 5.39 5.68 -12.77
CA CYS A 289 4.42 4.62 -12.51
C CYS A 289 4.85 3.35 -13.22
N ALA A 290 5.31 2.37 -12.46
CA ALA A 290 5.76 1.10 -13.00
C ALA A 290 4.66 0.04 -12.86
N SER A 291 4.32 -0.62 -13.97
CA SER A 291 3.30 -1.68 -14.06
C SER A 291 3.91 -3.02 -14.45
N ASN A 292 3.26 -4.11 -14.05
CA ASN A 292 3.48 -5.43 -14.63
C ASN A 292 2.64 -5.62 -15.92
N GLU A 293 2.41 -6.85 -16.34
CA GLU A 293 1.58 -7.14 -17.53
C GLU A 293 0.14 -6.65 -17.41
N ASN A 294 -0.37 -6.42 -16.18
CA ASN A 294 -1.64 -5.74 -15.93
C ASN A 294 -1.46 -4.21 -16.04
N ASN A 295 -1.11 -3.73 -17.20
CA ASN A 295 -0.55 -2.41 -17.48
C ASN A 295 -1.60 -1.31 -17.74
N VAL A 296 -2.81 -1.42 -17.20
CA VAL A 296 -3.89 -0.44 -17.42
C VAL A 296 -3.50 1.01 -17.05
N LEU A 297 -2.68 1.17 -16.00
CA LEU A 297 -2.18 2.49 -15.59
C LEU A 297 -1.17 3.06 -16.59
N THR A 298 -0.30 2.22 -17.13
CA THR A 298 0.65 2.62 -18.18
C THR A 298 -0.10 3.12 -19.41
N ASP A 299 -1.10 2.39 -19.89
CA ASP A 299 -1.92 2.81 -21.01
C ASP A 299 -2.67 4.10 -20.71
N PHE A 300 -3.28 4.22 -19.53
CA PHE A 300 -3.99 5.43 -19.12
C PHE A 300 -3.08 6.68 -19.11
N ILE A 301 -1.92 6.58 -18.48
CA ILE A 301 -0.99 7.73 -18.39
C ILE A 301 -0.50 8.14 -19.78
N ASN A 302 -0.26 7.18 -20.67
CA ASN A 302 0.24 7.42 -22.01
C ASN A 302 -0.84 7.94 -22.98
N THR A 303 -2.09 7.43 -22.84
CA THR A 303 -3.14 7.72 -23.83
C THR A 303 -4.24 8.66 -23.31
N GLY A 304 -4.42 8.78 -21.99
CA GLY A 304 -5.57 9.46 -21.37
C GLY A 304 -6.84 8.59 -21.34
N VAL A 305 -6.77 7.34 -21.77
CA VAL A 305 -7.90 6.41 -21.83
C VAL A 305 -7.72 5.29 -20.81
N TYR A 306 -8.66 5.18 -19.86
CA TYR A 306 -8.73 4.07 -18.93
C TYR A 306 -9.73 3.04 -19.48
N ASP A 307 -9.24 1.89 -19.86
CA ASP A 307 -10.04 0.86 -20.55
C ASP A 307 -9.75 -0.52 -19.94
N VAL A 308 -10.79 -1.12 -19.36
CA VAL A 308 -10.77 -2.50 -18.83
C VAL A 308 -11.79 -3.40 -19.53
N GLU A 309 -12.44 -2.90 -20.59
CA GLU A 309 -13.32 -3.70 -21.43
C GLU A 309 -12.49 -4.73 -22.19
N ASN A 310 -12.85 -6.00 -22.06
CA ASN A 310 -12.13 -7.12 -22.70
C ASN A 310 -10.61 -7.21 -22.42
N ARG A 311 -10.11 -6.48 -21.41
CA ARG A 311 -8.70 -6.58 -21.01
C ARG A 311 -8.45 -7.90 -20.26
N PRO A 312 -7.46 -8.71 -20.68
CA PRO A 312 -7.11 -9.92 -19.95
C PRO A 312 -6.58 -9.57 -18.56
N PHE A 313 -6.85 -10.43 -17.59
CA PHE A 313 -6.24 -10.38 -16.27
C PHE A 313 -5.11 -11.41 -16.23
N TYR A 314 -3.92 -10.97 -15.93
CA TYR A 314 -2.74 -11.82 -15.78
C TYR A 314 -2.46 -12.07 -14.31
N LYS A 315 -2.31 -13.32 -13.91
CA LYS A 315 -1.80 -13.70 -12.59
C LYS A 315 -0.28 -13.84 -12.71
N THR A 316 0.45 -12.94 -12.04
CA THR A 316 1.90 -12.79 -12.22
C THR A 316 2.69 -13.11 -10.94
N ILE A 317 4.03 -13.09 -11.04
CA ILE A 317 4.94 -13.18 -9.89
C ILE A 317 4.98 -11.88 -9.05
N THR A 318 4.20 -10.86 -9.42
CA THR A 318 4.06 -9.58 -8.70
C THR A 318 2.62 -9.35 -8.25
N PRO A 319 2.06 -10.24 -7.41
CA PRO A 319 0.61 -10.35 -7.16
C PRO A 319 -0.02 -9.08 -6.56
N SER A 320 0.75 -8.23 -5.87
CA SER A 320 0.22 -6.97 -5.31
C SER A 320 -0.10 -5.92 -6.38
N MET A 321 0.37 -6.13 -7.62
CA MET A 321 0.12 -5.29 -8.79
C MET A 321 -0.89 -5.91 -9.76
N ASP A 322 -1.39 -7.13 -9.50
CA ASP A 322 -2.36 -7.82 -10.33
C ASP A 322 -3.75 -7.23 -10.12
N ILE A 323 -3.99 -6.09 -10.74
CA ILE A 323 -5.27 -5.38 -10.69
C ILE A 323 -5.63 -4.78 -12.04
N LEU A 324 -6.92 -4.63 -12.31
CA LEU A 324 -7.45 -3.90 -13.47
C LEU A 324 -8.10 -2.57 -13.09
N VAL A 325 -8.61 -2.44 -11.85
CA VAL A 325 -9.23 -1.20 -11.37
C VAL A 325 -8.39 -0.62 -10.25
N SER A 326 -7.73 0.51 -10.54
CA SER A 326 -6.84 1.22 -9.62
C SER A 326 -7.63 2.25 -8.81
N SER A 327 -7.91 1.93 -7.54
CA SER A 327 -8.89 2.66 -6.73
C SER A 327 -8.50 4.10 -6.38
N ASN A 328 -7.22 4.38 -6.08
CA ASN A 328 -6.81 5.73 -5.67
C ASN A 328 -6.56 6.69 -6.85
N LEU A 329 -6.60 6.19 -8.08
CA LEU A 329 -6.49 7.03 -9.28
C LEU A 329 -7.60 8.09 -9.33
N GLU A 330 -8.77 7.78 -8.72
CA GLU A 330 -9.89 8.72 -8.59
C GLU A 330 -9.49 10.03 -7.91
N ARG A 331 -8.57 10.00 -6.93
CA ARG A 331 -8.05 11.20 -6.26
C ARG A 331 -7.21 12.07 -7.20
N LEU A 332 -6.41 11.45 -8.05
CA LEU A 332 -5.66 12.16 -9.08
C LEU A 332 -6.58 12.76 -10.14
N LEU A 333 -7.62 12.04 -10.57
CA LEU A 333 -8.62 12.57 -11.51
C LEU A 333 -9.34 13.80 -10.95
N PHE A 334 -9.66 13.79 -9.66
CA PHE A 334 -10.28 14.94 -8.99
C PHE A 334 -9.35 16.17 -9.04
N ASP A 335 -8.07 15.99 -8.73
CA ASP A 335 -7.07 17.05 -8.83
C ASP A 335 -6.92 17.59 -10.28
N LEU A 336 -6.72 16.69 -11.23
CA LEU A 336 -6.55 17.04 -12.65
C LEU A 336 -7.79 17.73 -13.25
N SER A 337 -8.98 17.45 -12.72
CA SER A 337 -10.23 18.10 -13.16
C SER A 337 -10.45 19.51 -12.58
N GLY A 338 -9.54 20.00 -11.73
CA GLY A 338 -9.74 21.23 -10.98
C GLY A 338 -10.74 21.09 -9.84
N CYS A 339 -10.78 19.92 -9.19
CA CYS A 339 -11.69 19.56 -8.10
C CYS A 339 -13.18 19.49 -8.53
N ASP A 340 -13.47 19.13 -9.79
CA ASP A 340 -14.81 18.94 -10.31
C ASP A 340 -15.36 17.56 -9.95
N GLY A 341 -16.09 17.49 -8.83
CA GLY A 341 -16.67 16.23 -8.33
C GLY A 341 -17.73 15.64 -9.28
N ALA A 342 -18.49 16.45 -9.99
CA ALA A 342 -19.49 15.96 -10.95
C ALA A 342 -18.82 15.29 -12.15
N ARG A 343 -17.68 15.81 -12.57
CA ARG A 343 -16.86 15.23 -13.64
C ARG A 343 -16.28 13.89 -13.22
N VAL A 344 -15.73 13.81 -12.02
CA VAL A 344 -15.17 12.55 -11.49
C VAL A 344 -16.26 11.50 -11.29
N ALA A 345 -17.44 11.89 -10.79
CA ALA A 345 -18.58 10.99 -10.67
C ALA A 345 -18.98 10.39 -12.03
N ARG A 346 -18.93 11.18 -13.14
CA ARG A 346 -19.17 10.66 -14.49
C ARG A 346 -18.11 9.64 -14.91
N PHE A 347 -16.81 9.93 -14.69
CA PHE A 347 -15.73 8.97 -15.01
C PHE A 347 -15.92 7.64 -14.27
N MET A 348 -16.27 7.70 -12.98
CA MET A 348 -16.50 6.47 -12.19
C MET A 348 -17.78 5.74 -12.61
N GLY A 349 -18.82 6.47 -13.02
CA GLY A 349 -20.03 5.91 -13.60
C GLY A 349 -19.77 5.22 -14.95
N ASP A 350 -18.99 5.85 -15.82
CA ASP A 350 -18.57 5.26 -17.11
C ASP A 350 -17.70 4.01 -16.90
N LEU A 351 -16.77 4.04 -15.93
CA LEU A 351 -15.97 2.86 -15.57
C LEU A 351 -16.85 1.70 -15.07
N ALA A 352 -17.83 1.99 -14.22
CA ALA A 352 -18.73 0.97 -13.69
C ALA A 352 -19.63 0.37 -14.78
N GLY A 353 -20.22 1.21 -15.65
CA GLY A 353 -21.20 0.80 -16.66
C GLY A 353 -20.55 0.34 -17.96
N ARG A 354 -19.61 1.12 -18.50
CA ARG A 354 -18.97 0.93 -19.81
C ARG A 354 -17.59 0.30 -19.75
N LYS A 355 -17.04 0.10 -18.54
CA LYS A 355 -15.69 -0.40 -18.30
C LYS A 355 -14.59 0.49 -18.88
N ARG A 356 -14.91 1.75 -19.22
CA ARG A 356 -14.00 2.67 -19.89
C ARG A 356 -14.37 4.12 -19.61
N TYR A 357 -13.35 5.00 -19.51
CA TYR A 357 -13.49 6.46 -19.60
C TYR A 357 -12.25 7.08 -20.27
N ALA A 358 -12.38 8.34 -20.71
CA ALA A 358 -11.26 9.11 -21.24
C ALA A 358 -11.24 10.51 -20.61
N ILE A 359 -10.05 11.01 -20.32
CA ILE A 359 -9.81 12.39 -19.92
C ILE A 359 -9.55 13.25 -21.15
N ASP A 360 -9.76 14.58 -21.04
CA ASP A 360 -9.46 15.49 -22.13
C ASP A 360 -7.95 15.77 -22.27
N GLU A 361 -7.56 16.44 -23.35
CA GLU A 361 -6.17 16.73 -23.65
C GLU A 361 -5.49 17.66 -22.61
N ALA A 362 -6.24 18.55 -21.95
CA ALA A 362 -5.69 19.41 -20.90
C ALA A 362 -5.33 18.60 -19.65
N MET A 363 -6.22 17.71 -19.20
CA MET A 363 -5.95 16.79 -18.10
C MET A 363 -4.80 15.84 -18.44
N LYS A 364 -4.77 15.32 -19.67
CA LYS A 364 -3.69 14.43 -20.14
C LYS A 364 -2.34 15.14 -20.13
N ALA A 365 -2.26 16.36 -20.65
CA ALA A 365 -1.03 17.16 -20.61
C ALA A 365 -0.55 17.45 -19.18
N ALA A 366 -1.49 17.79 -18.27
CA ALA A 366 -1.18 17.97 -16.84
C ALA A 366 -0.71 16.68 -16.17
N LEU A 367 -1.32 15.54 -16.49
CA LEU A 367 -0.91 14.21 -16.04
C LEU A 367 0.52 13.89 -16.49
N GLN A 368 0.79 13.99 -17.80
CA GLN A 368 2.09 13.67 -18.41
C GLN A 368 3.21 14.64 -18.03
N LYS A 369 2.89 15.83 -17.56
CA LYS A 369 3.88 16.76 -16.99
C LYS A 369 4.48 16.22 -15.67
N ARG A 370 3.70 15.51 -14.86
CA ARG A 370 4.12 14.99 -13.55
C ARG A 370 4.51 13.52 -13.59
N TYR A 371 3.82 12.73 -14.38
CA TYR A 371 3.95 11.26 -14.41
C TYR A 371 4.61 10.79 -15.72
N PHE A 372 5.40 9.75 -15.59
CA PHE A 372 5.82 8.84 -16.64
C PHE A 372 5.28 7.47 -16.33
N ALA A 373 5.06 6.60 -17.30
CA ALA A 373 4.62 5.24 -17.07
C ALA A 373 5.27 4.25 -18.03
N GLY A 374 5.64 3.10 -17.50
CA GLY A 374 6.16 1.97 -18.25
C GLY A 374 5.70 0.64 -17.63
N CYS A 375 5.90 -0.44 -18.36
CA CYS A 375 5.58 -1.78 -17.89
C CYS A 375 6.66 -2.78 -18.28
N VAL A 376 6.69 -3.91 -17.57
CA VAL A 376 7.63 -5.00 -17.83
C VAL A 376 6.92 -6.35 -17.62
N ASP A 377 7.26 -7.33 -18.44
CA ASP A 377 6.78 -8.71 -18.32
C ASP A 377 7.58 -9.53 -17.29
N GLU A 378 7.11 -10.73 -16.97
CA GLU A 378 7.79 -11.60 -16.01
C GLU A 378 9.25 -11.94 -16.40
N ALA A 379 9.53 -12.08 -17.68
CA ALA A 379 10.88 -12.39 -18.15
C ALA A 379 11.84 -11.21 -17.87
N GLY A 380 11.36 -9.99 -18.11
CA GLY A 380 12.07 -8.76 -17.77
C GLY A 380 12.27 -8.59 -16.26
N VAL A 381 11.25 -8.91 -15.44
CA VAL A 381 11.35 -8.90 -13.97
C VAL A 381 12.46 -9.84 -13.48
N ARG A 382 12.49 -11.09 -13.96
CA ARG A 382 13.52 -12.06 -13.59
C ARG A 382 14.91 -11.62 -14.04
N THR A 383 15.01 -11.04 -15.22
CA THR A 383 16.26 -10.50 -15.76
C THR A 383 16.76 -9.35 -14.88
N GLU A 384 15.89 -8.44 -14.45
CA GLU A 384 16.28 -7.30 -13.62
C GLU A 384 16.68 -7.72 -12.20
N ILE A 385 16.01 -8.70 -11.57
CA ILE A 385 16.44 -9.27 -10.28
C ILE A 385 17.86 -9.82 -10.38
N ARG A 386 18.14 -10.64 -11.41
CA ARG A 386 19.46 -11.21 -11.62
C ARG A 386 20.49 -10.12 -11.84
N ARG A 387 20.19 -9.18 -12.74
CA ARG A 387 21.10 -8.09 -13.10
C ARG A 387 21.47 -7.24 -11.89
N THR A 388 20.49 -6.78 -11.11
CA THR A 388 20.77 -5.94 -9.93
C THR A 388 21.58 -6.70 -8.87
N TRP A 389 21.32 -8.00 -8.74
CA TRP A 389 22.13 -8.83 -7.85
C TRP A 389 23.58 -8.97 -8.33
N GLU A 390 23.80 -9.25 -9.62
CA GLU A 390 25.12 -9.50 -10.17
C GLU A 390 25.96 -8.22 -10.37
N GLU A 391 25.33 -7.12 -10.82
CA GLU A 391 26.01 -5.87 -11.14
C GLU A 391 26.04 -4.89 -9.96
N ASP A 392 24.92 -4.72 -9.24
CA ASP A 392 24.74 -3.70 -8.21
C ASP A 392 24.84 -4.28 -6.78
N HIS A 393 24.96 -5.60 -6.62
CA HIS A 393 24.98 -6.32 -5.34
C HIS A 393 23.78 -6.01 -4.45
N TYR A 394 22.64 -5.68 -5.07
CA TYR A 394 21.37 -5.38 -4.39
C TYR A 394 20.33 -6.45 -4.73
N LEU A 395 19.86 -7.15 -3.68
CA LEU A 395 18.82 -8.17 -3.83
C LEU A 395 17.46 -7.50 -3.66
N MET A 396 16.59 -7.57 -4.69
CA MET A 396 15.26 -6.99 -4.66
C MET A 396 14.16 -8.04 -4.84
N ASP A 397 12.97 -7.72 -4.36
CA ASP A 397 11.78 -8.51 -4.61
C ASP A 397 11.25 -8.31 -6.04
N THR A 398 10.27 -9.11 -6.41
CA THR A 398 9.70 -9.08 -7.75
C THR A 398 9.03 -7.74 -8.11
N HIS A 399 8.35 -7.09 -7.14
CA HIS A 399 7.69 -5.80 -7.36
C HIS A 399 8.70 -4.66 -7.51
N THR A 400 9.71 -4.63 -6.66
CA THR A 400 10.81 -3.67 -6.75
C THR A 400 11.54 -3.79 -8.09
N ALA A 401 11.69 -5.02 -8.61
CA ALA A 401 12.31 -5.27 -9.91
C ALA A 401 11.49 -4.70 -11.08
N VAL A 402 10.16 -4.68 -10.99
CA VAL A 402 9.32 -3.96 -11.97
C VAL A 402 9.69 -2.48 -12.00
N ALA A 403 9.78 -1.83 -10.84
CA ALA A 403 10.13 -0.42 -10.76
C ALA A 403 11.58 -0.16 -11.24
N SER A 404 12.52 -1.02 -10.88
CA SER A 404 13.91 -0.93 -11.33
C SER A 404 14.04 -1.01 -12.86
N ALA A 405 13.40 -2.00 -13.49
CA ALA A 405 13.41 -2.16 -14.93
C ALA A 405 12.78 -0.96 -15.66
N VAL A 406 11.65 -0.46 -15.18
CA VAL A 406 10.98 0.72 -15.74
C VAL A 406 11.81 1.97 -15.56
N LEU A 407 12.49 2.16 -14.41
CA LEU A 407 13.39 3.29 -14.18
C LEU A 407 14.58 3.28 -15.15
N ARG A 408 15.20 2.12 -15.36
CA ARG A 408 16.30 2.00 -16.35
C ARG A 408 15.82 2.33 -17.76
N ALA A 409 14.63 1.88 -18.14
CA ALA A 409 14.02 2.22 -19.42
C ALA A 409 13.77 3.71 -19.55
N TYR A 410 13.20 4.35 -18.52
CA TYR A 410 12.97 5.78 -18.44
C TYR A 410 14.25 6.61 -18.61
N GLN A 411 15.28 6.29 -17.84
CA GLN A 411 16.57 7.01 -17.91
C GLN A 411 17.23 6.86 -19.29
N LYS A 412 17.14 5.68 -19.88
CA LYS A 412 17.66 5.41 -21.23
C LYS A 412 16.90 6.20 -22.30
N GLU A 413 15.57 6.29 -22.18
CA GLU A 413 14.70 6.99 -23.14
C GLU A 413 14.84 8.50 -23.05
N THR A 414 14.88 9.04 -21.84
CA THR A 414 14.78 10.50 -21.60
C THR A 414 16.12 11.17 -21.39
N GLY A 415 17.17 10.42 -21.01
CA GLY A 415 18.45 11.00 -20.58
C GLY A 415 18.37 11.76 -19.25
N ASP A 416 17.30 11.60 -18.46
CA ASP A 416 17.11 12.29 -17.17
C ASP A 416 18.14 11.81 -16.15
N ALA A 417 19.04 12.70 -15.75
CA ALA A 417 20.13 12.45 -14.83
C ALA A 417 19.80 12.80 -13.36
N ARG A 418 18.57 13.23 -13.07
CA ARG A 418 18.15 13.52 -11.70
C ARG A 418 18.30 12.27 -10.80
N ARG A 419 18.65 12.52 -9.53
CA ARG A 419 18.69 11.42 -8.56
C ARG A 419 17.33 10.72 -8.54
N SER A 420 17.36 9.39 -8.62
CA SER A 420 16.15 8.58 -8.70
C SER A 420 16.10 7.59 -7.54
N VAL A 421 14.92 7.43 -6.96
CA VAL A 421 14.62 6.50 -5.88
C VAL A 421 13.63 5.45 -6.39
N ILE A 422 14.01 4.19 -6.28
CA ILE A 422 13.13 3.04 -6.49
C ILE A 422 12.42 2.77 -5.17
N VAL A 423 11.10 2.73 -5.17
CA VAL A 423 10.34 2.38 -3.98
C VAL A 423 10.31 0.86 -3.85
N SER A 424 11.04 0.34 -2.85
CA SER A 424 11.17 -1.08 -2.58
C SER A 424 10.07 -1.52 -1.61
N THR A 425 9.05 -2.19 -2.16
CA THR A 425 7.76 -2.40 -1.48
C THR A 425 7.63 -3.70 -0.72
N ALA A 426 8.54 -4.65 -0.90
CA ALA A 426 8.54 -5.92 -0.20
C ALA A 426 9.93 -6.50 -0.03
N SER A 427 10.11 -7.33 1.02
CA SER A 427 11.33 -8.12 1.19
C SER A 427 11.47 -9.16 0.09
N PRO A 428 12.69 -9.40 -0.44
CA PRO A 428 12.96 -10.48 -1.38
C PRO A 428 12.51 -11.85 -0.89
N TYR A 429 12.57 -12.08 0.40
CA TYR A 429 12.19 -13.33 1.05
C TYR A 429 10.68 -13.60 1.08
N LYS A 430 9.87 -12.58 0.90
CA LYS A 430 8.41 -12.74 0.77
C LYS A 430 8.01 -13.48 -0.52
N PHE A 431 8.86 -13.38 -1.52
CA PHE A 431 8.72 -14.02 -2.84
C PHE A 431 9.93 -14.91 -3.15
N GLY A 432 10.46 -15.60 -2.12
CA GLY A 432 11.74 -16.31 -2.13
C GLY A 432 11.91 -17.29 -3.30
N ALA A 433 10.88 -18.05 -3.66
CA ALA A 433 10.92 -18.96 -4.80
C ALA A 433 11.13 -18.22 -6.14
N SER A 434 10.42 -17.11 -6.36
CA SER A 434 10.55 -16.31 -7.57
C SER A 434 11.92 -15.62 -7.65
N VAL A 435 12.41 -15.10 -6.52
CA VAL A 435 13.71 -14.43 -6.44
C VAL A 435 14.86 -15.43 -6.59
N LEU A 436 14.80 -16.59 -5.91
CA LEU A 436 15.79 -17.68 -6.09
C LEU A 436 15.83 -18.14 -7.55
N GLY A 437 14.66 -18.37 -8.16
CA GLY A 437 14.56 -18.76 -9.56
C GLY A 437 15.15 -17.72 -10.52
N ALA A 438 15.09 -16.43 -10.19
CA ALA A 438 15.73 -15.37 -10.96
C ALA A 438 17.26 -15.37 -10.78
N VAL A 439 17.75 -15.45 -9.54
CA VAL A 439 19.20 -15.37 -9.23
C VAL A 439 19.95 -16.64 -9.62
N ALA A 440 19.38 -17.82 -9.36
CA ALA A 440 20.07 -19.11 -9.50
C ALA A 440 19.52 -19.99 -10.65
N GLY A 441 18.48 -19.53 -11.35
CA GLY A 441 17.77 -20.30 -12.38
C GLY A 441 16.61 -21.11 -11.81
N GLN A 442 15.57 -21.35 -12.64
CA GLN A 442 14.33 -22.00 -12.22
C GLN A 442 14.53 -23.42 -11.65
N VAL A 443 15.59 -24.12 -12.09
CA VAL A 443 15.93 -25.47 -11.62
C VAL A 443 16.30 -25.46 -10.12
N ALA A 444 16.81 -24.33 -9.62
CA ALA A 444 17.18 -24.21 -8.20
C ALA A 444 15.97 -24.29 -7.23
N CYS A 445 14.77 -24.08 -7.74
CA CYS A 445 13.53 -24.18 -6.95
C CYS A 445 12.85 -25.56 -7.07
N ALA A 446 13.36 -26.46 -7.91
CA ALA A 446 12.69 -27.73 -8.20
C ALA A 446 12.62 -28.64 -6.95
N GLY A 447 11.41 -29.00 -6.54
CA GLY A 447 11.16 -29.86 -5.38
C GLY A 447 11.31 -29.18 -4.02
N LEU A 448 11.53 -27.86 -3.98
CA LEU A 448 11.60 -27.08 -2.75
C LEU A 448 10.23 -26.43 -2.45
N ASP A 449 9.90 -26.36 -1.17
CA ASP A 449 8.79 -25.52 -0.69
C ASP A 449 9.25 -24.04 -0.55
N ASP A 450 8.31 -23.12 -0.27
CA ASP A 450 8.58 -21.69 -0.12
C ASP A 450 9.72 -21.40 0.88
N PHE A 451 9.76 -22.12 2.00
CA PHE A 451 10.75 -21.89 3.06
C PHE A 451 12.13 -22.47 2.71
N ALA A 452 12.15 -23.61 2.02
CA ALA A 452 13.39 -24.16 1.49
C ALA A 452 13.99 -23.25 0.41
N CYS A 453 13.15 -22.62 -0.43
CA CYS A 453 13.60 -21.61 -1.38
C CYS A 453 14.19 -20.38 -0.67
N CYS A 454 13.60 -19.91 0.43
CA CYS A 454 14.16 -18.79 1.21
C CYS A 454 15.53 -19.14 1.81
N ARG A 455 15.70 -20.33 2.40
CA ARG A 455 17.00 -20.78 2.91
C ARG A 455 18.05 -20.88 1.80
N ALA A 456 17.70 -21.50 0.66
CA ALA A 456 18.60 -21.60 -0.49
C ALA A 456 18.97 -20.21 -1.07
N LEU A 457 18.02 -19.26 -1.05
CA LEU A 457 18.29 -17.87 -1.43
C LEU A 457 19.31 -17.23 -0.49
N ALA A 458 19.13 -17.37 0.84
CA ALA A 458 20.07 -16.85 1.84
C ALA A 458 21.47 -17.44 1.67
N GLU A 459 21.57 -18.75 1.48
CA GLU A 459 22.85 -19.44 1.22
C GLU A 459 23.52 -18.95 -0.06
N ARG A 460 22.74 -18.76 -1.12
CA ARG A 460 23.24 -18.33 -2.43
C ARG A 460 23.74 -16.89 -2.45
N THR A 461 23.03 -16.01 -1.74
CA THR A 461 23.27 -14.56 -1.76
C THR A 461 24.10 -14.06 -0.58
N GLY A 462 24.20 -14.84 0.50
CA GLY A 462 24.81 -14.38 1.75
C GLY A 462 23.98 -13.33 2.49
N THR A 463 22.73 -13.07 2.04
CA THR A 463 21.81 -12.15 2.73
C THR A 463 21.07 -12.87 3.85
N LYS A 464 20.59 -12.12 4.84
CA LYS A 464 19.93 -12.71 6.02
C LYS A 464 18.46 -13.00 5.75
N GLU A 465 18.05 -14.26 5.93
CA GLU A 465 16.63 -14.60 5.96
C GLU A 465 15.95 -13.93 7.16
N PRO A 466 14.83 -13.17 6.94
CA PRO A 466 14.08 -12.54 8.04
C PRO A 466 13.51 -13.58 9.02
N GLU A 467 13.56 -13.27 10.31
CA GLU A 467 12.99 -14.13 11.36
C GLU A 467 11.50 -14.38 11.16
N GLN A 468 10.79 -13.37 10.67
CA GLN A 468 9.35 -13.43 10.36
C GLN A 468 9.01 -14.50 9.30
N ILE A 469 9.95 -14.88 8.43
CA ILE A 469 9.78 -16.00 7.47
C ILE A 469 10.28 -17.31 8.09
N ARG A 470 11.46 -17.29 8.69
CA ARG A 470 12.12 -18.48 9.23
C ARG A 470 11.29 -19.17 10.33
N ALA A 471 10.62 -18.39 11.17
CA ALA A 471 9.82 -18.91 12.28
C ALA A 471 8.48 -19.51 11.84
N LEU A 472 7.90 -19.09 10.71
CA LEU A 472 6.52 -19.43 10.29
C LEU A 472 6.19 -20.93 10.33
N PRO A 473 7.03 -21.85 9.82
CA PRO A 473 6.71 -23.28 9.81
C PRO A 473 6.50 -23.87 11.19
N ASN A 474 7.06 -23.23 12.23
CA ASN A 474 7.05 -23.73 13.61
C ASN A 474 6.00 -23.02 14.49
N LEU A 475 5.31 -22.01 13.96
CA LEU A 475 4.28 -21.29 14.71
C LEU A 475 2.98 -22.12 14.79
N PRO A 476 2.25 -22.06 15.92
CA PRO A 476 0.99 -22.77 16.06
C PRO A 476 -0.09 -22.15 15.15
N ILE A 477 -0.82 -22.99 14.44
CA ILE A 477 -2.02 -22.57 13.71
C ILE A 477 -3.09 -22.19 14.73
N ARG A 478 -3.55 -20.94 14.69
CA ARG A 478 -4.54 -20.37 15.61
C ARG A 478 -5.92 -20.25 14.99
N HIS A 479 -5.98 -20.08 13.66
CA HIS A 479 -7.21 -19.87 12.92
C HIS A 479 -7.46 -21.03 11.95
N THR A 480 -8.56 -21.76 12.18
CA THR A 480 -8.95 -22.93 11.37
C THR A 480 -10.34 -22.80 10.75
N ALA A 481 -11.01 -21.65 10.95
CA ALA A 481 -12.35 -21.43 10.45
C ALA A 481 -12.39 -21.45 8.91
N VAL A 482 -13.41 -22.12 8.38
CA VAL A 482 -13.69 -22.23 6.93
C VAL A 482 -15.17 -21.95 6.72
N CYS A 483 -15.53 -21.23 5.68
CA CYS A 483 -16.92 -21.01 5.30
C CYS A 483 -17.14 -21.14 3.78
N GLU A 484 -18.38 -21.39 3.40
CA GLU A 484 -18.83 -21.25 2.02
C GLU A 484 -18.98 -19.76 1.68
N LYS A 485 -18.80 -19.39 0.41
CA LYS A 485 -18.91 -18.01 -0.08
C LYS A 485 -20.24 -17.33 0.26
N ASP A 486 -21.32 -18.10 0.35
CA ASP A 486 -22.65 -17.59 0.70
C ASP A 486 -22.91 -17.54 2.22
N ALA A 487 -22.02 -18.11 3.03
CA ALA A 487 -22.12 -18.17 4.50
C ALA A 487 -21.18 -17.19 5.23
N MET A 488 -20.57 -16.24 4.54
CA MET A 488 -19.56 -15.33 5.13
C MET A 488 -20.16 -14.47 6.26
N GLU A 489 -21.39 -13.96 6.14
CA GLU A 489 -22.07 -13.21 7.19
C GLU A 489 -22.26 -14.04 8.46
N GLN A 490 -22.73 -15.28 8.31
CA GLN A 490 -22.89 -16.21 9.41
C GLN A 490 -21.57 -16.51 10.09
N ALA A 491 -20.50 -16.69 9.31
CA ALA A 491 -19.15 -16.93 9.83
C ALA A 491 -18.63 -15.74 10.64
N VAL A 492 -18.92 -14.49 10.24
CA VAL A 492 -18.61 -13.31 11.06
C VAL A 492 -19.35 -13.36 12.40
N LEU A 493 -20.67 -13.64 12.39
CA LEU A 493 -21.46 -13.69 13.62
C LEU A 493 -20.99 -14.78 14.60
N GLU A 494 -20.51 -15.91 14.10
CA GLU A 494 -19.93 -16.99 14.91
C GLU A 494 -18.63 -16.54 15.61
N GLN A 495 -17.74 -15.85 14.89
CA GLN A 495 -16.49 -15.33 15.46
C GLN A 495 -16.71 -14.22 16.50
N ILE A 496 -17.83 -13.54 16.45
CA ILE A 496 -18.18 -12.49 17.40
C ILE A 496 -18.73 -13.06 18.73
N ARG A 497 -19.35 -14.24 18.66
CA ARG A 497 -19.96 -14.90 19.83
C ARG A 497 -18.93 -15.72 20.62
N ALA A 498 -17.84 -16.11 20.00
CA ALA A 498 -16.73 -16.83 20.61
C ALA A 498 -15.78 -15.88 21.35
#